data_47917762e0ff55aaf9f3ec603c859ad5
#
_entry.id   47917762e0ff55aaf9f3ec603c859ad5
#
_cell.length_a   1.000
_cell.length_b   1.000
_cell.length_c   1.000
_cell.angle_alpha   90.00
_cell.angle_beta   90.00
_cell.angle_gamma   90.00
#
_symmetry.space_group_name_H-M   'P 1'
#
loop_
_entity.id
_entity.type
_entity.pdbx_description
1 polymer ?
#
loop_
_entity_poly.entity_id
_entity_poly.type
_entity_poly.pdbx_seq_one_letter_code
_entity_poly.pdbx_strand_id
1 'polypeptide(L)'
;MASPHAQRSLGGSSPWLTEPLSQSEIRVLRYLPTNLSTPEIARELSLSVHTVRTHVRHLFAKLGVHGRAEAVERARGLGLLAPSPSRRAS
;
A
#
# COMPACT_ATOMS: atom_id res chain seq x y z
N MET A 1 15.68 -23.02 -14.63
CA MET A 1 16.06 -21.98 -13.92
C MET A 1 15.02 -21.52 -12.95
N ALA A 2 15.45 -21.33 -11.79
CA ALA A 2 14.53 -20.96 -10.77
C ALA A 2 13.99 -19.59 -11.06
N SER A 3 12.75 -19.51 -11.13
CA SER A 3 12.13 -18.26 -11.42
C SER A 3 12.09 -17.38 -10.20
N PRO A 4 12.43 -16.13 -10.34
CA PRO A 4 12.26 -15.20 -9.24
C PRO A 4 10.82 -15.07 -8.83
N HIS A 5 9.92 -15.41 -9.72
CA HIS A 5 8.52 -15.36 -9.38
C HIS A 5 8.17 -16.34 -8.29
N ALA A 6 8.71 -17.52 -8.36
CA ALA A 6 8.41 -18.50 -7.34
C ALA A 6 8.87 -18.04 -6.00
N GLN A 7 10.02 -17.41 -5.96
CA GLN A 7 10.50 -16.91 -4.70
C GLN A 7 9.65 -15.83 -4.13
N ARG A 8 9.19 -14.97 -4.98
CA ARG A 8 8.33 -13.90 -4.52
C ARG A 8 7.06 -14.44 -3.95
N SER A 9 6.52 -15.46 -4.57
CA SER A 9 5.29 -16.02 -4.08
C SER A 9 5.46 -16.60 -2.70
N LEU A 10 6.58 -17.22 -2.49
CA LEU A 10 6.84 -17.80 -1.20
C LEU A 10 7.18 -16.75 -0.18
N GLY A 11 7.64 -15.62 -0.63
CA GLY A 11 8.13 -14.60 0.26
C GLY A 11 7.07 -13.81 0.95
N GLY A 12 5.87 -14.28 0.99
CA GLY A 12 4.91 -13.60 1.79
C GLY A 12 3.81 -12.91 1.06
N SER A 13 3.56 -13.28 -0.17
CA SER A 13 2.43 -12.72 -0.83
C SER A 13 1.19 -13.20 -0.17
N SER A 14 0.25 -12.32 0.02
CA SER A 14 -1.03 -12.66 0.55
C SER A 14 -1.89 -13.25 -0.55
N PRO A 15 -2.69 -14.27 -0.27
CA PRO A 15 -3.62 -14.79 -1.28
C PRO A 15 -4.70 -13.80 -1.68
N TRP A 16 -4.85 -12.71 -0.92
CA TRP A 16 -5.84 -11.69 -1.25
C TRP A 16 -5.32 -10.70 -2.27
N LEU A 17 -4.04 -10.73 -2.57
CA LEU A 17 -3.44 -9.79 -3.50
C LEU A 17 -3.19 -10.46 -4.83
N THR A 18 -3.37 -9.73 -5.91
CA THR A 18 -3.05 -10.23 -7.22
C THR A 18 -1.55 -10.40 -7.36
N GLU A 19 -0.79 -9.55 -6.69
CA GLU A 19 0.66 -9.68 -6.61
C GLU A 19 1.15 -8.93 -5.40
N PRO A 20 2.35 -9.25 -4.93
CA PRO A 20 2.87 -8.59 -3.73
C PRO A 20 3.10 -7.10 -3.97
N LEU A 21 2.99 -6.32 -2.93
CA LEU A 21 3.29 -4.91 -3.00
C LEU A 21 4.79 -4.70 -3.08
N SER A 22 5.20 -3.73 -3.88
CA SER A 22 6.60 -3.35 -3.95
C SER A 22 6.95 -2.49 -2.74
N GLN A 23 8.25 -2.30 -2.52
CA GLN A 23 8.70 -1.42 -1.45
C GLN A 23 8.12 -0.03 -1.60
N SER A 24 8.13 0.48 -2.82
CA SER A 24 7.60 1.82 -3.07
C SER A 24 6.12 1.91 -2.75
N GLU A 25 5.39 0.87 -3.09
CA GLU A 25 3.96 0.84 -2.81
C GLU A 25 3.70 0.75 -1.32
N ILE A 26 4.50 -0.01 -0.60
CA ILE A 26 4.37 -0.10 0.84
C ILE A 26 4.65 1.24 1.49
N ARG A 27 5.67 1.96 1.00
CA ARG A 27 5.99 3.26 1.54
C ARG A 27 4.86 4.25 1.36
N VAL A 28 4.24 4.24 0.18
CA VAL A 28 3.10 5.10 -0.08
C VAL A 28 1.93 4.69 0.79
N LEU A 29 1.69 3.39 0.90
CA LEU A 29 0.57 2.88 1.68
C LEU A 29 0.61 3.39 3.12
N ARG A 30 1.79 3.50 3.69
CA ARG A 30 1.92 3.97 5.07
C ARG A 30 1.44 5.39 5.28
N TYR A 31 1.42 6.18 4.22
CA TYR A 31 0.95 7.55 4.32
C TYR A 31 -0.53 7.71 4.01
N LEU A 32 -1.16 6.67 3.47
CA LEU A 32 -2.57 6.78 3.11
C LEU A 32 -3.50 7.01 4.30
N PRO A 33 -3.22 6.45 5.49
CA PRO A 33 -4.07 6.71 6.64
C PRO A 33 -3.90 8.11 7.23
N THR A 34 -2.90 8.84 6.76
CA THR A 34 -2.65 10.19 7.29
C THR A 34 -3.55 11.19 6.57
N ASN A 35 -3.47 12.44 7.01
CA ASN A 35 -4.20 13.52 6.36
C ASN A 35 -3.42 14.17 5.23
N LEU A 36 -2.26 13.63 4.90
CA LEU A 36 -1.42 14.23 3.88
C LEU A 36 -2.02 14.07 2.49
N SER A 37 -1.94 15.12 1.71
CA SER A 37 -2.36 15.08 0.32
C SER A 37 -1.30 14.38 -0.50
N THR A 38 -1.64 14.02 -1.73
CA THR A 38 -0.68 13.39 -2.63
C THR A 38 0.59 14.23 -2.81
N PRO A 39 0.49 15.54 -3.05
CA PRO A 39 1.72 16.34 -3.14
C PRO A 39 2.53 16.32 -1.85
N GLU A 40 1.87 16.31 -0.71
CA GLU A 40 2.58 16.26 0.57
C GLU A 40 3.28 14.92 0.76
N ILE A 41 2.62 13.84 0.38
CA ILE A 41 3.24 12.52 0.44
C ILE A 41 4.46 12.47 -0.48
N ALA A 42 4.34 13.04 -1.67
CA ALA A 42 5.45 13.08 -2.61
C ALA A 42 6.65 13.79 -2.00
N ARG A 43 6.40 14.88 -1.30
CA ARG A 43 7.45 15.63 -0.66
C ARG A 43 8.10 14.82 0.45
N GLU A 44 7.28 14.12 1.24
CA GLU A 44 7.81 13.28 2.31
C GLU A 44 8.69 12.16 1.79
N LEU A 45 8.32 11.62 0.64
CA LEU A 45 9.05 10.50 0.07
C LEU A 45 10.14 10.93 -0.91
N SER A 46 10.28 12.22 -1.14
CA SER A 46 11.23 12.76 -2.11
C SER A 46 10.98 12.22 -3.51
N LEU A 47 9.70 12.17 -3.87
CA LEU A 47 9.27 11.70 -5.19
C LEU A 47 8.44 12.77 -5.85
N SER A 48 8.26 12.65 -7.16
CA SER A 48 7.36 13.55 -7.85
C SER A 48 5.92 13.13 -7.58
N VAL A 49 5.00 14.08 -7.73
CA VAL A 49 3.60 13.78 -7.58
C VAL A 49 3.16 12.73 -8.58
N HIS A 50 3.67 12.82 -9.80
CA HIS A 50 3.34 11.85 -10.83
C HIS A 50 3.75 10.43 -10.39
N THR A 51 4.93 10.30 -9.82
CA THR A 51 5.42 9.01 -9.37
C THR A 51 4.55 8.45 -8.24
N VAL A 52 4.17 9.32 -7.30
CA VAL A 52 3.30 8.86 -6.22
C VAL A 52 1.95 8.40 -6.77
N ARG A 53 1.41 9.15 -7.71
CA ARG A 53 0.13 8.76 -8.31
C ARG A 53 0.22 7.42 -9.02
N THR A 54 1.34 7.16 -9.67
CA THR A 54 1.55 5.89 -10.34
C THR A 54 1.59 4.75 -9.31
N HIS A 55 2.31 4.97 -8.21
CA HIS A 55 2.36 3.96 -7.15
C HIS A 55 0.98 3.73 -6.55
N VAL A 56 0.21 4.79 -6.36
CA VAL A 56 -1.14 4.66 -5.80
C VAL A 56 -2.02 3.86 -6.74
N ARG A 57 -1.93 4.14 -8.03
CA ARG A 57 -2.74 3.41 -9.01
C ARG A 57 -2.44 1.92 -8.96
N HIS A 58 -1.16 1.56 -8.93
CA HIS A 58 -0.76 0.17 -8.86
C HIS A 58 -1.19 -0.47 -7.55
N LEU A 59 -1.04 0.28 -6.47
CA LEU A 59 -1.43 -0.18 -5.16
C LEU A 59 -2.93 -0.47 -5.09
N PHE A 60 -3.73 0.44 -5.60
CA PHE A 60 -5.17 0.26 -5.60
C PHE A 60 -5.56 -0.96 -6.44
N ALA A 61 -4.91 -1.14 -7.58
CA ALA A 61 -5.19 -2.30 -8.42
C ALA A 61 -4.86 -3.59 -7.70
N LYS A 62 -3.75 -3.63 -6.99
CA LYS A 62 -3.34 -4.83 -6.27
C LYS A 62 -4.25 -5.12 -5.08
N LEU A 63 -4.76 -4.09 -4.44
CA LEU A 63 -5.66 -4.27 -3.32
C LEU A 63 -7.11 -4.48 -3.77
N GLY A 64 -7.40 -4.23 -5.03
CA GLY A 64 -8.74 -4.38 -5.53
C GLY A 64 -9.69 -3.29 -5.04
N VAL A 65 -9.18 -2.08 -4.90
CA VAL A 65 -9.96 -0.96 -4.37
C VAL A 65 -9.93 0.21 -5.35
N HIS A 66 -10.78 1.19 -5.11
CA HIS A 66 -10.89 2.33 -6.00
C HIS A 66 -10.71 3.67 -5.32
N GLY A 67 -10.47 3.69 -4.03
CA GLY A 67 -10.30 4.95 -3.32
C GLY A 67 -9.39 4.80 -2.12
N ARG A 68 -8.97 5.95 -1.59
CA ARG A 68 -8.00 6.00 -0.51
C ARG A 68 -8.53 5.36 0.78
N ALA A 69 -9.73 5.72 1.18
CA ALA A 69 -10.30 5.17 2.39
C ALA A 69 -10.48 3.67 2.31
N GLU A 70 -10.93 3.22 1.16
CA GLU A 70 -11.13 1.81 0.91
C GLU A 70 -9.80 1.06 0.97
N ALA A 71 -8.75 1.69 0.43
CA ALA A 71 -7.42 1.09 0.43
C ALA A 71 -6.91 0.93 1.86
N VAL A 72 -7.12 1.93 2.70
CA VAL A 72 -6.68 1.88 4.09
C VAL A 72 -7.40 0.75 4.83
N GLU A 73 -8.71 0.64 4.63
CA GLU A 73 -9.47 -0.40 5.30
C GLU A 73 -9.06 -1.79 4.82
N ARG A 74 -8.87 -1.93 3.53
CA ARG A 74 -8.46 -3.22 2.99
C ARG A 74 -7.07 -3.60 3.51
N ALA A 75 -6.15 -2.64 3.56
CA ALA A 75 -4.80 -2.90 4.03
C ALA A 75 -4.78 -3.29 5.50
N ARG A 76 -5.63 -2.67 6.30
CA ARG A 76 -5.73 -3.04 7.71
C ARG A 76 -6.28 -4.46 7.84
N GLY A 77 -7.26 -4.80 7.04
CA GLY A 77 -7.83 -6.13 7.07
C GLY A 77 -6.85 -7.20 6.64
N LEU A 78 -5.90 -6.85 5.79
CA LEU A 78 -4.89 -7.78 5.33
C LEU A 78 -3.65 -7.80 6.22
N GLY A 79 -3.63 -6.97 7.25
CA GLY A 79 -2.47 -6.89 8.13
C GLY A 79 -1.32 -6.09 7.58
N LEU A 80 -1.55 -5.31 6.53
CA LEU A 80 -0.50 -4.49 5.93
C LEU A 80 -0.34 -3.16 6.65
N LEU A 81 -1.34 -2.75 7.40
CA LEU A 81 -1.31 -1.53 8.20
C LEU A 81 -1.75 -1.85 9.61
N ALA A 82 -1.23 -1.10 10.54
CA ALA A 82 -1.62 -1.27 11.94
C ALA A 82 -3.11 -0.89 12.11
N PRO A 83 -3.77 -1.45 13.11
CA PRO A 83 -5.13 -1.05 13.41
C PRO A 83 -5.20 0.42 13.77
N SER A 84 -6.37 0.99 13.61
CA SER A 84 -6.54 2.40 13.91
C SER A 84 -6.27 2.68 15.38
N PRO A 85 -5.41 3.64 15.69
CA PRO A 85 -5.10 3.93 17.09
C PRO A 85 -6.29 4.45 17.86
N SER A 86 -7.22 5.07 17.20
CA SER A 86 -8.33 5.62 17.91
C SER A 86 -9.20 4.56 18.55
N ARG A 87 -9.11 3.34 18.10
CA ARG A 87 -9.86 2.31 18.70
C ARG A 87 -9.40 1.90 20.02
N ARG A 88 -8.16 2.01 20.26
CA ARG A 88 -7.64 1.57 21.50
C ARG A 88 -7.94 2.48 22.60
N ALA A 89 -8.22 3.69 22.32
CA ALA A 89 -8.46 4.66 23.34
C ALA A 89 -9.74 4.40 24.10
N SER A 90 -10.58 3.61 23.55
CA SER A 90 -11.85 3.36 24.21
C SER A 90 -11.78 2.30 25.27
#